data_a995c7bb398b80ef5138607f24e329e7
#
_entry.id   a995c7bb398b80ef5138607f24e329e7
#
_cell.length_a   1.000
_cell.length_b   1.000
_cell.length_c   1.000
_cell.angle_alpha   90.00
_cell.angle_beta   90.00
_cell.angle_gamma   90.00
#
_symmetry.space_group_name_H-M   'P 1'
#
loop_
_entity.id
_entity.type
_entity.pdbx_description
1 polymer ?
#
loop_
_entity_poly.entity_id
_entity_poly.type
_entity_poly.pdbx_seq_one_letter_code
_entity_poly.pdbx_strand_id
1 'polypeptide(L)'
;MIIYFCALKGVLKMDRNVFIEKFSGKLPKDIKSASPQQLHDALGKTVMEMFSERWNESRQQHLSKRRAAYLSMEFLVGRAVFNNLLVLGIYDDVEKAFAELGLELSALEDIEDAALGNGGLGRLAACFLDSAATLALPLDGYGIRYKYGLFKQSIVDGYQKEDIDDWTKYGDPWSVRCDEDTVLIEYNGQTVKAVPYDMPVFGFGTENVGTLRLWQAEPVKEFDFEVFNNQDYLEASKEKIYAEDISRVLYPNDDTDEGKKLRLKQQYFFSCASLTDIIRTRISFWEDYQEQ
;
A
#
# COMPACT_ATOMS: atom_id res chain seq x y z
N MET A 1 15.73 -19.87 -25.30
CA MET A 1 15.23 -18.50 -25.56
C MET A 1 16.17 -17.56 -24.82
N ILE A 2 17.15 -17.03 -25.52
CA ILE A 2 18.23 -16.20 -24.95
C ILE A 2 17.63 -14.82 -24.77
N ILE A 3 17.39 -14.42 -23.53
CA ILE A 3 17.02 -13.04 -23.19
C ILE A 3 18.30 -12.22 -23.30
N TYR A 4 18.36 -11.36 -24.28
CA TYR A 4 19.39 -10.35 -24.42
C TYR A 4 19.36 -9.45 -23.18
N PHE A 5 20.35 -9.59 -22.31
CA PHE A 5 20.71 -8.56 -21.35
C PHE A 5 21.23 -7.36 -22.14
N CYS A 6 20.32 -6.48 -22.53
CA CYS A 6 20.69 -5.16 -23.01
C CYS A 6 21.29 -4.41 -21.82
N ALA A 7 22.52 -3.95 -21.96
CA ALA A 7 23.25 -3.18 -20.97
C ALA A 7 22.35 -2.03 -20.47
N LEU A 8 21.84 -2.12 -19.26
CA LEU A 8 21.05 -1.11 -18.59
C LEU A 8 21.93 0.13 -18.33
N LYS A 9 21.83 1.12 -19.21
CA LYS A 9 22.28 2.48 -18.91
C LYS A 9 21.29 3.04 -17.90
N GLY A 10 21.71 3.12 -16.63
CA GLY A 10 20.94 3.78 -15.59
C GLY A 10 20.64 2.94 -14.36
N VAL A 11 21.50 1.99 -13.97
CA VAL A 11 21.47 1.40 -12.63
C VAL A 11 21.81 2.54 -11.66
N LEU A 12 20.84 2.95 -10.84
CA LEU A 12 21.07 3.89 -9.75
C LEU A 12 22.17 3.31 -8.87
N LYS A 13 23.32 3.98 -8.80
CA LYS A 13 24.32 3.64 -7.80
C LYS A 13 23.81 4.14 -6.45
N MET A 14 23.31 3.24 -5.62
CA MET A 14 23.04 3.55 -4.23
C MET A 14 24.35 3.87 -3.52
N ASP A 15 24.43 5.02 -2.83
CA ASP A 15 25.51 5.25 -1.89
C ASP A 15 25.29 4.38 -0.65
N ARG A 16 26.08 3.32 -0.55
CA ARG A 16 25.97 2.33 0.52
C ARG A 16 26.24 2.92 1.90
N ASN A 17 27.13 3.91 2.01
CA ASN A 17 27.41 4.54 3.31
C ASN A 17 26.21 5.37 3.76
N VAL A 18 25.59 6.12 2.86
CA VAL A 18 24.36 6.88 3.12
C VAL A 18 23.22 5.93 3.50
N PHE A 19 23.10 4.80 2.81
CA PHE A 19 22.10 3.78 3.15
C PHE A 19 22.34 3.22 4.56
N ILE A 20 23.57 2.80 4.89
CA ILE A 20 23.92 2.25 6.21
C ILE A 20 23.64 3.27 7.31
N GLU A 21 23.99 4.53 7.13
CA GLU A 21 23.70 5.61 8.09
C GLU A 21 22.21 5.77 8.35
N LYS A 22 21.43 5.91 7.28
CA LYS A 22 19.97 6.07 7.38
C LYS A 22 19.26 4.86 7.97
N PHE A 23 19.67 3.67 7.56
CA PHE A 23 19.10 2.40 8.02
C PHE A 23 19.43 2.15 9.50
N SER A 24 20.70 2.30 9.88
CA SER A 24 21.15 2.11 11.26
C SER A 24 20.52 3.13 12.23
N GLY A 25 20.30 4.35 11.75
CA GLY A 25 19.62 5.40 12.53
C GLY A 25 18.17 5.10 12.92
N LYS A 26 17.55 4.11 12.24
CA LYS A 26 16.17 3.67 12.51
C LYS A 26 16.10 2.41 13.39
N LEU A 27 17.25 1.86 13.76
CA LEU A 27 17.37 0.63 14.54
C LEU A 27 17.80 0.90 16.00
N PRO A 28 17.62 -0.08 16.90
CA PRO A 28 18.20 -0.02 18.25
C PRO A 28 19.72 0.15 18.20
N LYS A 29 20.32 0.71 19.27
CA LYS A 29 21.78 0.90 19.37
C LYS A 29 22.56 -0.41 19.15
N ASP A 30 22.06 -1.51 19.69
CA ASP A 30 22.56 -2.85 19.36
C ASP A 30 21.78 -3.39 18.16
N ILE A 31 22.29 -3.14 16.98
CA ILE A 31 21.65 -3.52 15.71
C ILE A 31 21.41 -5.04 15.63
N LYS A 32 22.27 -5.85 16.23
CA LYS A 32 22.12 -7.31 16.21
C LYS A 32 20.97 -7.82 17.06
N SER A 33 20.47 -7.00 17.98
CA SER A 33 19.29 -7.32 18.78
C SER A 33 17.96 -7.00 18.07
N ALA A 34 18.02 -6.38 16.90
CA ALA A 34 16.81 -6.00 16.15
C ALA A 34 16.07 -7.25 15.65
N SER A 35 14.75 -7.26 15.84
CA SER A 35 13.89 -8.32 15.30
C SER A 35 13.76 -8.19 13.76
N PRO A 36 13.42 -9.28 13.04
CA PRO A 36 13.13 -9.20 11.61
C PRO A 36 12.13 -8.11 11.24
N GLN A 37 11.09 -7.89 12.06
CA GLN A 37 10.09 -6.86 11.85
C GLN A 37 10.67 -5.45 11.96
N GLN A 38 11.58 -5.22 12.92
CA GLN A 38 12.28 -3.93 13.04
C GLN A 38 13.22 -3.69 11.86
N LEU A 39 13.91 -4.73 11.39
CA LEU A 39 14.77 -4.66 10.20
C LEU A 39 13.93 -4.35 8.95
N HIS A 40 12.79 -5.01 8.79
CA HIS A 40 11.85 -4.77 7.68
C HIS A 40 11.33 -3.32 7.69
N ASP A 41 10.86 -2.83 8.83
CA ASP A 41 10.35 -1.47 8.97
C ASP A 41 11.44 -0.43 8.68
N ALA A 42 12.64 -0.63 9.24
CA ALA A 42 13.77 0.26 9.01
C ALA A 42 14.21 0.27 7.53
N LEU A 43 14.24 -0.91 6.88
CA LEU A 43 14.60 -1.03 5.47
C LEU A 43 13.57 -0.34 4.58
N GLY A 44 12.29 -0.63 4.75
CA GLY A 44 11.21 0.00 3.99
C GLY A 44 11.22 1.51 4.12
N LYS A 45 11.29 2.04 5.35
CA LYS A 45 11.40 3.49 5.60
C LYS A 45 12.65 4.11 4.99
N THR A 46 13.77 3.40 4.96
CA THR A 46 15.01 3.90 4.36
C THR A 46 14.88 3.99 2.84
N VAL A 47 14.36 2.94 2.20
CA VAL A 47 14.11 2.96 0.75
C VAL A 47 13.09 4.04 0.39
N MET A 48 11.99 4.15 1.10
CA MET A 48 10.97 5.19 0.87
C MET A 48 11.56 6.59 0.99
N GLU A 49 12.39 6.86 1.99
CA GLU A 49 13.07 8.15 2.16
C GLU A 49 14.03 8.45 1.01
N MET A 50 14.82 7.47 0.58
CA MET A 50 15.82 7.65 -0.49
C MET A 50 15.19 7.90 -1.86
N PHE A 51 13.99 7.40 -2.10
CA PHE A 51 13.32 7.48 -3.40
C PHE A 51 12.09 8.41 -3.41
N SER A 52 11.83 9.13 -2.31
CA SER A 52 10.67 10.02 -2.18
C SER A 52 10.67 11.17 -3.20
N GLU A 53 11.82 11.80 -3.45
CA GLU A 53 11.95 12.87 -4.41
C GLU A 53 11.61 12.40 -5.83
N ARG A 54 12.17 11.27 -6.24
CA ARG A 54 11.89 10.64 -7.53
C ARG A 54 10.42 10.30 -7.73
N TRP A 55 9.76 9.80 -6.67
CA TRP A 55 8.33 9.54 -6.70
C TRP A 55 7.53 10.83 -6.87
N ASN A 56 7.88 11.89 -6.14
CA ASN A 56 7.24 13.19 -6.28
C ASN A 56 7.43 13.78 -7.69
N GLU A 57 8.63 13.71 -8.26
CA GLU A 57 8.91 14.15 -9.63
C GLU A 57 8.05 13.40 -10.66
N SER A 58 7.95 12.07 -10.51
CA SER A 58 7.10 11.23 -11.37
C SER A 58 5.63 11.64 -11.26
N ARG A 59 5.12 11.88 -10.05
CA ARG A 59 3.75 12.36 -9.82
C ARG A 59 3.49 13.69 -10.53
N GLN A 60 4.40 14.66 -10.42
CA GLN A 60 4.28 15.95 -11.11
C GLN A 60 4.28 15.81 -12.63
N GLN A 61 5.16 14.95 -13.17
CA GLN A 61 5.17 14.65 -14.59
C GLN A 61 3.89 13.96 -15.07
N HIS A 62 3.32 13.08 -14.28
CA HIS A 62 2.07 12.42 -14.61
C HIS A 62 0.88 13.39 -14.61
N LEU A 63 0.85 14.35 -13.67
CA LEU A 63 -0.21 15.37 -13.60
C LEU A 63 -0.29 16.21 -14.90
N SER A 64 0.83 16.52 -15.53
CA SER A 64 0.91 17.29 -16.77
C SER A 64 0.46 16.52 -18.02
N LYS A 65 0.20 15.21 -17.90
CA LYS A 65 -0.12 14.32 -19.03
C LYS A 65 -1.56 13.80 -18.93
N ARG A 66 -2.04 13.18 -20.02
CA ARG A 66 -3.25 12.37 -19.99
C ARG A 66 -2.94 11.10 -19.19
N ARG A 67 -3.59 10.94 -18.04
CA ARG A 67 -3.41 9.79 -17.14
C ARG A 67 -4.48 8.74 -17.35
N ALA A 68 -4.13 7.49 -17.09
CA ALA A 68 -5.06 6.40 -16.91
C ALA A 68 -5.19 6.08 -15.41
N ALA A 69 -6.39 5.72 -14.99
CA ALA A 69 -6.67 5.23 -13.64
C ALA A 69 -7.12 3.76 -13.75
N TYR A 70 -6.42 2.87 -13.07
CA TYR A 70 -6.76 1.45 -13.03
C TYR A 70 -7.44 1.13 -11.70
N LEU A 71 -8.75 0.91 -11.76
CA LEU A 71 -9.57 0.60 -10.59
C LEU A 71 -9.69 -0.91 -10.44
N SER A 72 -9.28 -1.45 -9.29
CA SER A 72 -9.44 -2.86 -8.96
C SER A 72 -9.80 -3.06 -7.49
N MET A 73 -10.69 -4.02 -7.24
CA MET A 73 -11.00 -4.46 -5.86
C MET A 73 -9.85 -5.25 -5.23
N GLU A 74 -8.89 -5.70 -6.05
CA GLU A 74 -7.77 -6.52 -5.64
C GLU A 74 -6.45 -6.00 -6.21
N PHE A 75 -5.40 -5.99 -5.40
CA PHE A 75 -4.03 -5.82 -5.83
C PHE A 75 -3.12 -6.83 -5.13
N LEU A 76 -2.63 -7.81 -5.87
CA LEU A 76 -1.68 -8.81 -5.37
C LEU A 76 -0.26 -8.42 -5.83
N VAL A 77 0.32 -7.47 -5.10
CA VAL A 77 1.61 -6.86 -5.46
C VAL A 77 2.81 -7.78 -5.22
N GLY A 78 2.70 -8.77 -4.34
CA GLY A 78 3.77 -9.68 -3.99
C GLY A 78 4.68 -9.12 -2.89
N ARG A 79 5.89 -9.69 -2.76
CA ARG A 79 6.86 -9.33 -1.70
C ARG A 79 7.48 -7.97 -1.96
N ALA A 80 7.05 -6.94 -1.22
CA ALA A 80 7.45 -5.56 -1.44
C ALA A 80 8.97 -5.34 -1.27
N VAL A 81 9.58 -5.92 -0.22
CA VAL A 81 11.03 -5.77 0.03
C VAL A 81 11.84 -6.21 -1.19
N PHE A 82 11.76 -7.48 -1.53
CA PHE A 82 12.62 -8.07 -2.55
C PHE A 82 12.30 -7.54 -3.94
N ASN A 83 11.01 -7.38 -4.25
CA ASN A 83 10.58 -6.79 -5.51
C ASN A 83 11.13 -5.37 -5.70
N ASN A 84 10.99 -4.52 -4.70
CA ASN A 84 11.46 -3.14 -4.78
C ASN A 84 12.99 -3.05 -4.90
N LEU A 85 13.73 -3.84 -4.11
CA LEU A 85 15.20 -3.87 -4.21
C LEU A 85 15.69 -4.34 -5.58
N LEU A 86 15.05 -5.36 -6.16
CA LEU A 86 15.39 -5.89 -7.49
C LEU A 86 15.03 -4.90 -8.59
N VAL A 87 13.85 -4.30 -8.54
CA VAL A 87 13.39 -3.34 -9.57
C VAL A 87 14.22 -2.06 -9.56
N LEU A 88 14.61 -1.60 -8.36
CA LEU A 88 15.50 -0.46 -8.18
C LEU A 88 16.97 -0.77 -8.53
N GLY A 89 17.33 -2.05 -8.68
CA GLY A 89 18.70 -2.48 -8.97
C GLY A 89 19.67 -2.31 -7.81
N ILE A 90 19.17 -2.25 -6.56
CA ILE A 90 19.96 -2.02 -5.35
C ILE A 90 20.06 -3.27 -4.45
N TYR A 91 19.55 -4.41 -4.90
CA TYR A 91 19.51 -5.64 -4.10
C TYR A 91 20.92 -6.03 -3.57
N ASP A 92 21.90 -6.14 -4.46
CA ASP A 92 23.27 -6.55 -4.12
C ASP A 92 23.96 -5.56 -3.16
N ASP A 93 23.66 -4.26 -3.31
CA ASP A 93 24.22 -3.22 -2.45
C ASP A 93 23.61 -3.25 -1.05
N VAL A 94 22.30 -3.51 -0.95
CA VAL A 94 21.61 -3.71 0.34
C VAL A 94 22.07 -4.99 1.03
N GLU A 95 22.20 -6.09 0.28
CA GLU A 95 22.72 -7.36 0.83
C GLU A 95 24.13 -7.19 1.43
N LYS A 96 25.03 -6.49 0.72
CA LYS A 96 26.37 -6.15 1.22
C LYS A 96 26.32 -5.25 2.45
N ALA A 97 25.40 -4.25 2.46
CA ALA A 97 25.23 -3.39 3.63
C ALA A 97 24.76 -4.17 4.86
N PHE A 98 23.82 -5.11 4.69
CA PHE A 98 23.39 -6.01 5.76
C PHE A 98 24.56 -6.86 6.27
N ALA A 99 25.35 -7.45 5.37
CA ALA A 99 26.52 -8.25 5.74
C ALA A 99 27.57 -7.42 6.50
N GLU A 100 27.83 -6.16 6.11
CA GLU A 100 28.74 -5.24 6.83
C GLU A 100 28.27 -4.96 8.26
N LEU A 101 26.95 -4.93 8.49
CA LEU A 101 26.34 -4.76 9.81
C LEU A 101 26.23 -6.09 10.60
N GLY A 102 26.65 -7.21 10.00
CA GLY A 102 26.54 -8.55 10.59
C GLY A 102 25.10 -9.05 10.65
N LEU A 103 24.25 -8.63 9.68
CA LEU A 103 22.88 -9.04 9.49
C LEU A 103 22.74 -9.86 8.20
N GLU A 104 21.65 -10.61 8.10
CA GLU A 104 21.30 -11.38 6.91
C GLU A 104 19.99 -10.85 6.31
N LEU A 105 20.00 -10.52 5.01
CA LEU A 105 18.81 -10.02 4.32
C LEU A 105 17.72 -11.10 4.21
N SER A 106 18.13 -12.38 4.18
CA SER A 106 17.23 -13.54 4.20
C SER A 106 16.32 -13.60 5.44
N ALA A 107 16.72 -12.97 6.56
CA ALA A 107 15.87 -12.87 7.75
C ALA A 107 14.51 -12.18 7.49
N LEU A 108 14.39 -11.47 6.35
CA LEU A 108 13.16 -10.81 5.95
C LEU A 108 12.26 -11.68 5.06
N GLU A 109 12.66 -12.88 4.68
CA GLU A 109 11.89 -13.74 3.77
C GLU A 109 10.55 -14.22 4.37
N ASP A 110 10.51 -14.35 5.69
CA ASP A 110 9.31 -14.80 6.41
C ASP A 110 8.38 -13.65 6.84
N ILE A 111 8.75 -12.39 6.52
CA ILE A 111 7.85 -11.26 6.78
C ILE A 111 6.73 -11.26 5.75
N GLU A 112 5.51 -11.26 6.26
CA GLU A 112 4.32 -11.24 5.42
C GLU A 112 4.09 -9.85 4.84
N ASP A 113 3.80 -9.81 3.55
CA ASP A 113 3.43 -8.60 2.81
C ASP A 113 1.91 -8.50 2.64
N ALA A 114 1.44 -7.33 2.20
CA ALA A 114 0.02 -7.08 1.94
C ALA A 114 -0.54 -8.00 0.85
N ALA A 115 -1.25 -9.05 1.24
CA ALA A 115 -1.98 -9.93 0.33
C ALA A 115 -3.38 -9.38 0.05
N LEU A 116 -3.47 -8.26 -0.68
CA LEU A 116 -4.72 -7.56 -1.00
C LEU A 116 -5.40 -8.09 -2.28
N GLY A 117 -5.17 -9.33 -2.61
CA GLY A 117 -5.76 -10.03 -3.76
C GLY A 117 -5.72 -11.53 -3.57
N ASN A 118 -6.59 -12.25 -4.28
CA ASN A 118 -6.72 -13.70 -4.17
C ASN A 118 -6.05 -14.46 -5.33
N GLY A 119 -6.05 -13.88 -6.53
CA GLY A 119 -5.60 -14.64 -7.71
C GLY A 119 -5.39 -13.78 -8.94
N GLY A 120 -5.89 -14.28 -10.08
CA GLY A 120 -5.64 -13.69 -11.40
C GLY A 120 -6.02 -12.23 -11.54
N LEU A 121 -7.15 -11.80 -10.95
CA LEU A 121 -7.62 -10.40 -11.00
C LEU A 121 -6.60 -9.47 -10.31
N GLY A 122 -6.24 -9.78 -9.06
CA GLY A 122 -5.32 -8.97 -8.28
C GLY A 122 -3.90 -8.99 -8.84
N ARG A 123 -3.44 -10.15 -9.35
CA ARG A 123 -2.11 -10.24 -9.97
C ARG A 123 -2.04 -9.50 -11.31
N LEU A 124 -3.10 -9.56 -12.12
CA LEU A 124 -3.18 -8.82 -13.38
C LEU A 124 -3.10 -7.30 -13.12
N ALA A 125 -3.84 -6.81 -12.13
CA ALA A 125 -3.80 -5.41 -11.72
C ALA A 125 -2.38 -4.97 -11.33
N ALA A 126 -1.69 -5.73 -10.48
CA ALA A 126 -0.31 -5.48 -10.09
C ALA A 126 0.64 -5.48 -11.30
N CYS A 127 0.52 -6.47 -12.22
CA CYS A 127 1.35 -6.52 -13.42
C CYS A 127 1.14 -5.33 -14.36
N PHE A 128 -0.07 -4.81 -14.48
CA PHE A 128 -0.31 -3.60 -15.27
C PHE A 128 0.35 -2.37 -14.66
N LEU A 129 0.33 -2.22 -13.32
CA LEU A 129 1.04 -1.13 -12.66
C LEU A 129 2.55 -1.24 -12.84
N ASP A 130 3.14 -2.43 -12.64
CA ASP A 130 4.57 -2.68 -12.85
C ASP A 130 5.00 -2.38 -14.29
N SER A 131 4.20 -2.83 -15.27
CA SER A 131 4.47 -2.60 -16.69
C SER A 131 4.36 -1.13 -17.06
N ALA A 132 3.34 -0.43 -16.55
CA ALA A 132 3.17 1.00 -16.81
C ALA A 132 4.29 1.82 -16.18
N ALA A 133 4.69 1.51 -14.94
CA ALA A 133 5.82 2.17 -14.28
C ALA A 133 7.13 1.95 -15.08
N THR A 134 7.38 0.72 -15.54
CA THR A 134 8.56 0.35 -16.32
C THR A 134 8.60 1.06 -17.70
N LEU A 135 7.43 1.24 -18.32
CA LEU A 135 7.31 1.93 -19.61
C LEU A 135 7.16 3.46 -19.48
N ALA A 136 7.27 4.01 -18.29
CA ALA A 136 7.07 5.42 -17.97
C ALA A 136 5.70 5.96 -18.44
N LEU A 137 4.66 5.13 -18.33
CA LEU A 137 3.30 5.50 -18.66
C LEU A 137 2.62 6.11 -17.42
N PRO A 138 1.86 7.20 -17.59
CA PRO A 138 1.12 7.84 -16.48
C PRO A 138 -0.14 7.04 -16.14
N LEU A 139 0.02 6.00 -15.34
CA LEU A 139 -1.05 5.14 -14.85
C LEU A 139 -0.95 4.99 -13.35
N ASP A 140 -2.04 5.29 -12.65
CA ASP A 140 -2.17 5.13 -11.21
C ASP A 140 -3.23 4.05 -10.90
N GLY A 141 -2.96 3.24 -9.87
CA GLY A 141 -3.88 2.23 -9.36
C GLY A 141 -4.74 2.78 -8.24
N TYR A 142 -5.98 2.30 -8.17
CA TYR A 142 -6.93 2.61 -7.09
C TYR A 142 -7.54 1.33 -6.56
N GLY A 143 -7.52 1.16 -5.23
CA GLY A 143 -8.03 -0.04 -4.57
C GLY A 143 -8.51 0.23 -3.15
N ILE A 144 -8.80 -0.85 -2.42
CA ILE A 144 -9.14 -0.81 -0.99
C ILE A 144 -7.94 -1.31 -0.19
N ARG A 145 -7.61 -0.60 0.88
CA ARG A 145 -6.63 -1.02 1.88
C ARG A 145 -7.31 -1.92 2.91
N TYR A 146 -7.42 -3.20 2.59
CA TYR A 146 -8.03 -4.15 3.52
C TYR A 146 -7.17 -4.30 4.77
N LYS A 147 -7.81 -4.24 5.94
CA LYS A 147 -7.12 -4.41 7.23
C LYS A 147 -6.50 -5.80 7.35
N TYR A 148 -7.24 -6.81 6.91
CA TYR A 148 -6.76 -8.19 6.85
C TYR A 148 -6.57 -8.58 5.39
N GLY A 149 -5.40 -9.13 5.10
CA GLY A 149 -5.11 -9.70 3.78
C GLY A 149 -5.93 -10.96 3.52
N LEU A 150 -5.60 -11.65 2.43
CA LEU A 150 -6.14 -12.98 2.20
C LEU A 150 -5.76 -13.88 3.38
N PHE A 151 -6.73 -14.61 3.92
CA PHE A 151 -6.55 -15.43 5.11
C PHE A 151 -5.30 -16.35 5.03
N LYS A 152 -4.67 -16.55 6.18
CA LYS A 152 -3.62 -17.55 6.34
C LYS A 152 -4.24 -18.94 6.30
N GLN A 153 -3.51 -19.86 5.68
CA GLN A 153 -3.91 -21.27 5.60
C GLN A 153 -2.98 -22.13 6.45
N SER A 154 -3.56 -22.96 7.28
CA SER A 154 -2.85 -24.02 8.00
C SER A 154 -3.58 -25.35 7.83
N ILE A 155 -2.84 -26.45 8.00
CA ILE A 155 -3.44 -27.80 7.98
C ILE A 155 -3.50 -28.30 9.42
N VAL A 156 -4.70 -28.53 9.90
CA VAL A 156 -4.97 -29.07 11.24
C VAL A 156 -5.81 -30.34 11.07
N ASP A 157 -5.34 -31.45 11.59
CA ASP A 157 -5.99 -32.76 11.50
C ASP A 157 -6.35 -33.19 10.06
N GLY A 158 -5.51 -32.79 9.08
CA GLY A 158 -5.70 -33.08 7.66
C GLY A 158 -6.69 -32.17 6.93
N TYR A 159 -7.24 -31.16 7.59
CA TYR A 159 -8.16 -30.17 7.02
C TYR A 159 -7.55 -28.79 7.00
N GLN A 160 -7.93 -27.98 5.99
CA GLN A 160 -7.57 -26.58 5.92
C GLN A 160 -8.24 -25.83 7.08
N LYS A 161 -7.43 -25.06 7.79
CA LYS A 161 -7.90 -24.05 8.74
C LYS A 161 -7.47 -22.68 8.27
N GLU A 162 -8.41 -21.76 8.26
CA GLU A 162 -8.21 -20.35 7.90
C GLU A 162 -8.04 -19.51 9.15
N ASP A 163 -7.16 -18.51 9.10
CA ASP A 163 -6.94 -17.54 10.17
C ASP A 163 -6.70 -16.15 9.57
N ILE A 164 -6.81 -15.11 10.40
CA ILE A 164 -6.63 -13.74 9.95
C ILE A 164 -5.16 -13.49 9.56
N ASP A 165 -4.98 -12.74 8.48
CA ASP A 165 -3.69 -12.17 8.08
C ASP A 165 -3.66 -10.68 8.43
N ASP A 166 -3.17 -10.35 9.65
CA ASP A 166 -2.99 -8.98 10.10
C ASP A 166 -1.62 -8.45 9.67
N TRP A 167 -1.48 -8.18 8.38
CA TRP A 167 -0.25 -7.70 7.78
C TRP A 167 0.18 -6.32 8.26
N THR A 168 -0.75 -5.53 8.82
CA THR A 168 -0.48 -4.19 9.37
C THR A 168 -0.03 -4.20 10.83
N LYS A 169 -0.04 -5.37 11.49
CA LYS A 169 0.23 -5.51 12.93
C LYS A 169 1.53 -4.85 13.40
N TYR A 170 2.56 -4.88 12.56
CA TYR A 170 3.87 -4.31 12.86
C TYR A 170 4.18 -3.02 12.08
N GLY A 171 3.16 -2.43 11.46
CA GLY A 171 3.27 -1.27 10.59
C GLY A 171 3.37 -1.63 9.11
N ASP A 172 3.27 -0.60 8.29
CA ASP A 172 3.38 -0.69 6.84
C ASP A 172 4.35 0.41 6.37
N PRO A 173 5.64 0.07 6.19
CA PRO A 173 6.64 1.07 5.82
C PRO A 173 6.59 1.47 4.34
N TRP A 174 5.77 0.76 3.52
CA TRP A 174 5.71 0.94 2.07
C TRP A 174 4.60 1.87 1.62
N SER A 175 3.73 2.34 2.51
CA SER A 175 2.67 3.27 2.17
C SER A 175 2.74 4.56 2.98
N VAL A 176 2.28 5.65 2.37
CA VAL A 176 2.18 6.97 2.96
C VAL A 176 0.72 7.33 3.10
N ARG A 177 0.30 7.66 4.33
CA ARG A 177 -1.04 8.17 4.62
C ARG A 177 -1.14 9.63 4.13
N CYS A 178 -2.18 9.95 3.36
CA CYS A 178 -2.41 11.27 2.78
C CYS A 178 -3.73 11.85 3.32
N ASP A 179 -3.72 12.37 4.55
CA ASP A 179 -4.93 12.87 5.22
C ASP A 179 -5.60 14.03 4.48
N GLU A 180 -4.81 14.85 3.78
CA GLU A 180 -5.26 15.98 2.98
C GLU A 180 -6.14 15.58 1.79
N ASP A 181 -5.96 14.35 1.30
CA ASP A 181 -6.71 13.79 0.18
C ASP A 181 -7.95 13.01 0.62
N THR A 182 -8.30 13.02 1.91
CA THR A 182 -9.47 12.31 2.43
C THR A 182 -10.76 12.72 1.71
N VAL A 183 -11.58 11.72 1.36
CA VAL A 183 -12.90 11.89 0.75
C VAL A 183 -13.97 11.45 1.74
N LEU A 184 -15.03 12.25 1.88
CA LEU A 184 -16.20 11.86 2.66
C LEU A 184 -17.19 11.10 1.78
N ILE A 185 -17.57 9.90 2.20
CA ILE A 185 -18.52 9.04 1.51
C ILE A 185 -19.82 8.98 2.32
N GLU A 186 -20.89 9.40 1.70
CA GLU A 186 -22.21 9.39 2.34
C GLU A 186 -22.98 8.13 1.98
N TYR A 187 -23.45 7.45 3.01
CA TYR A 187 -24.45 6.40 2.95
C TYR A 187 -25.75 6.93 3.56
N ASN A 188 -26.85 6.27 3.31
CA ASN A 188 -28.15 6.70 3.85
C ASN A 188 -28.11 6.91 5.39
N GLY A 189 -27.86 8.17 5.79
CA GLY A 189 -27.78 8.60 7.18
C GLY A 189 -26.46 8.36 7.90
N GLN A 190 -25.40 7.91 7.21
CA GLN A 190 -24.07 7.71 7.80
C GLN A 190 -22.99 8.22 6.86
N THR A 191 -21.97 8.87 7.40
CA THR A 191 -20.81 9.36 6.65
C THR A 191 -19.56 8.61 7.09
N VAL A 192 -18.72 8.22 6.13
CA VAL A 192 -17.47 7.51 6.35
C VAL A 192 -16.34 8.27 5.66
N LYS A 193 -15.18 8.35 6.27
CA LYS A 193 -13.97 8.87 5.64
C LYS A 193 -13.32 7.78 4.79
N ALA A 194 -13.03 8.09 3.55
CA ALA A 194 -12.11 7.33 2.72
C ALA A 194 -10.74 8.00 2.81
N VAL A 195 -9.83 7.40 3.57
CA VAL A 195 -8.48 7.92 3.79
C VAL A 195 -7.52 7.19 2.87
N PRO A 196 -6.80 7.90 1.98
CA PRO A 196 -5.89 7.25 1.06
C PRO A 196 -4.53 6.96 1.68
N TYR A 197 -4.00 5.81 1.30
CA TYR A 197 -2.62 5.40 1.53
C TYR A 197 -1.97 5.15 0.18
N ASP A 198 -0.94 5.92 -0.15
CA ASP A 198 -0.23 5.83 -1.42
C ASP A 198 1.00 4.93 -1.29
N MET A 199 1.13 3.98 -2.20
CA MET A 199 2.29 3.09 -2.34
C MET A 199 3.00 3.38 -3.65
N PRO A 200 4.35 3.53 -3.66
CA PRO A 200 5.10 3.67 -4.90
C PRO A 200 5.14 2.34 -5.66
N VAL A 201 5.05 2.43 -6.98
CA VAL A 201 5.29 1.32 -7.89
C VAL A 201 6.51 1.68 -8.72
N PHE A 202 7.67 1.12 -8.37
CA PHE A 202 8.93 1.43 -9.02
C PHE A 202 9.02 0.78 -10.41
N GLY A 203 9.42 1.55 -11.41
CA GLY A 203 9.66 1.03 -12.75
C GLY A 203 11.03 0.35 -12.87
N PHE A 204 11.09 -0.82 -13.52
CA PHE A 204 12.35 -1.54 -13.75
C PHE A 204 13.21 -0.84 -14.79
N GLY A 205 14.45 -0.49 -14.42
CA GLY A 205 15.42 0.16 -15.32
C GLY A 205 15.01 1.56 -15.81
N THR A 206 14.14 2.25 -15.07
CA THR A 206 13.67 3.60 -15.37
C THR A 206 13.59 4.42 -14.08
N GLU A 207 13.56 5.74 -14.22
CA GLU A 207 13.36 6.67 -13.09
C GLU A 207 11.88 6.88 -12.74
N ASN A 208 10.99 6.35 -13.53
CA ASN A 208 9.56 6.55 -13.32
C ASN A 208 9.03 5.71 -12.16
N VAL A 209 8.16 6.32 -11.36
CA VAL A 209 7.47 5.69 -10.23
C VAL A 209 5.97 5.96 -10.37
N GLY A 210 5.18 4.89 -10.51
CA GLY A 210 3.72 4.94 -10.46
C GLY A 210 3.22 5.02 -9.02
N THR A 211 1.92 5.20 -8.85
CA THR A 211 1.26 5.23 -7.55
C THR A 211 0.13 4.21 -7.50
N LEU A 212 0.08 3.44 -6.43
CA LEU A 212 -1.07 2.64 -6.03
C LEU A 212 -1.72 3.31 -4.81
N ARG A 213 -2.91 3.90 -5.00
CA ARG A 213 -3.70 4.54 -3.95
C ARG A 213 -4.72 3.57 -3.38
N LEU A 214 -4.60 3.26 -2.11
CA LEU A 214 -5.46 2.34 -1.40
C LEU A 214 -6.31 3.08 -0.37
N TRP A 215 -7.63 2.92 -0.44
CA TRP A 215 -8.59 3.59 0.44
C TRP A 215 -8.87 2.77 1.69
N GLN A 216 -8.65 3.37 2.86
CA GLN A 216 -9.06 2.83 4.16
C GLN A 216 -10.31 3.55 4.64
N ALA A 217 -11.30 2.80 5.06
CA ALA A 217 -12.52 3.37 5.64
C ALA A 217 -12.31 3.67 7.12
N GLU A 218 -12.59 4.91 7.51
CA GLU A 218 -12.46 5.39 8.88
C GLU A 218 -13.72 6.15 9.31
N PRO A 219 -14.08 6.15 10.60
CA PRO A 219 -15.23 6.86 11.10
C PRO A 219 -15.00 8.39 11.06
N VAL A 220 -16.07 9.17 10.97
CA VAL A 220 -16.01 10.60 11.20
C VAL A 220 -15.76 10.89 12.67
N LYS A 221 -16.47 10.17 13.55
CA LYS A 221 -16.29 10.21 15.00
C LYS A 221 -15.72 8.88 15.49
N GLU A 222 -14.49 8.91 15.99
CA GLU A 222 -13.79 7.70 16.46
C GLU A 222 -14.49 7.02 17.63
N PHE A 223 -15.05 7.85 18.55
CA PHE A 223 -15.56 7.37 19.81
C PHE A 223 -16.52 8.38 20.45
N ASP A 224 -17.66 7.91 20.93
CA ASP A 224 -18.62 8.74 21.67
C ASP A 224 -18.37 8.64 23.18
N PHE A 225 -17.64 9.62 23.73
CA PHE A 225 -17.27 9.63 25.13
C PHE A 225 -18.47 9.81 26.07
N GLU A 226 -19.50 10.55 25.66
CA GLU A 226 -20.70 10.76 26.44
C GLU A 226 -21.53 9.48 26.56
N VAL A 227 -21.74 8.80 25.42
CA VAL A 227 -22.43 7.49 25.37
C VAL A 227 -21.67 6.45 26.17
N PHE A 228 -20.33 6.44 26.10
CA PHE A 228 -19.48 5.57 26.88
C PHE A 228 -19.64 5.78 28.40
N ASN A 229 -19.65 7.04 28.85
CA ASN A 229 -19.85 7.37 30.25
C ASN A 229 -21.23 6.97 30.79
N ASN A 230 -22.22 6.89 29.91
CA ASN A 230 -23.55 6.37 30.21
C ASN A 230 -23.60 4.83 30.21
N GLN A 231 -22.46 4.13 30.15
CA GLN A 231 -22.28 2.68 30.17
C GLN A 231 -22.83 1.94 28.95
N ASP A 232 -23.09 2.65 27.84
CA ASP A 232 -23.44 2.02 26.57
C ASP A 232 -22.18 1.89 25.68
N TYR A 233 -21.35 0.91 26.04
CA TYR A 233 -20.01 0.72 25.43
C TYR A 233 -20.06 0.31 23.96
N LEU A 234 -21.10 -0.42 23.56
CA LEU A 234 -21.26 -0.87 22.17
C LEU A 234 -21.70 0.29 21.27
N GLU A 235 -22.69 1.05 21.70
CA GLU A 235 -23.16 2.22 20.93
C GLU A 235 -22.07 3.27 20.81
N ALA A 236 -21.23 3.48 21.87
CA ALA A 236 -20.10 4.40 21.84
C ALA A 236 -19.07 4.12 20.73
N SER A 237 -18.98 2.87 20.26
CA SER A 237 -18.04 2.42 19.22
C SER A 237 -18.71 2.10 17.88
N LYS A 238 -20.00 2.27 17.74
CA LYS A 238 -20.81 1.82 16.61
C LYS A 238 -20.39 2.43 15.26
N GLU A 239 -20.14 3.74 15.23
CA GLU A 239 -19.69 4.42 14.02
C GLU A 239 -18.34 3.88 13.54
N LYS A 240 -17.43 3.62 14.49
CA LYS A 240 -16.12 3.02 14.21
C LYS A 240 -16.25 1.63 13.59
N ILE A 241 -17.02 0.78 14.22
CA ILE A 241 -17.25 -0.59 13.74
C ILE A 241 -17.85 -0.56 12.33
N TYR A 242 -18.87 0.28 12.13
CA TYR A 242 -19.52 0.43 10.82
C TYR A 242 -18.56 0.86 9.71
N ALA A 243 -17.70 1.85 9.97
CA ALA A 243 -16.74 2.33 9.00
C ALA A 243 -15.66 1.27 8.73
N GLU A 244 -15.04 0.73 9.78
CA GLU A 244 -13.97 -0.26 9.64
C GLU A 244 -14.41 -1.52 8.90
N ASP A 245 -15.66 -1.98 9.06
CA ASP A 245 -16.18 -3.16 8.38
C ASP A 245 -16.12 -3.05 6.85
N ILE A 246 -16.20 -1.83 6.30
CA ILE A 246 -16.16 -1.60 4.85
C ILE A 246 -14.81 -2.01 4.26
N SER A 247 -13.71 -1.72 4.95
CA SER A 247 -12.35 -2.08 4.49
C SER A 247 -11.69 -3.18 5.31
N ARG A 248 -12.47 -4.00 6.05
CA ARG A 248 -11.92 -4.99 6.97
C ARG A 248 -11.38 -6.22 6.26
N VAL A 249 -12.16 -6.81 5.35
CA VAL A 249 -11.78 -8.05 4.65
C VAL A 249 -12.11 -7.96 3.15
N LEU A 250 -11.29 -8.62 2.34
CA LEU A 250 -11.42 -8.64 0.88
C LEU A 250 -12.71 -9.34 0.41
N TYR A 251 -13.00 -10.52 0.95
CA TYR A 251 -14.16 -11.33 0.57
C TYR A 251 -14.98 -11.68 1.80
N PRO A 252 -15.88 -10.79 2.28
CA PRO A 252 -16.86 -11.18 3.28
C PRO A 252 -17.80 -12.23 2.69
N ASN A 253 -18.29 -13.15 3.55
CA ASN A 253 -19.33 -14.10 3.15
C ASN A 253 -20.57 -13.33 2.68
N ASP A 254 -21.07 -13.62 1.47
CA ASP A 254 -22.22 -12.98 0.84
C ASP A 254 -23.40 -13.94 0.58
N ASP A 255 -23.48 -15.04 1.30
CA ASP A 255 -24.61 -15.97 1.23
C ASP A 255 -25.90 -15.33 1.75
N THR A 256 -25.78 -14.36 2.65
CA THR A 256 -26.90 -13.62 3.25
C THR A 256 -27.06 -12.22 2.63
N ASP A 257 -28.21 -11.61 2.85
CA ASP A 257 -28.47 -10.23 2.40
C ASP A 257 -27.55 -9.22 3.09
N GLU A 258 -27.14 -9.44 4.32
CA GLU A 258 -26.22 -8.56 5.03
C GLU A 258 -24.79 -8.64 4.41
N GLY A 259 -24.35 -9.83 4.05
CA GLY A 259 -23.08 -9.98 3.33
C GLY A 259 -23.10 -9.32 1.96
N LYS A 260 -24.20 -9.47 1.19
CA LYS A 260 -24.37 -8.78 -0.10
C LYS A 260 -24.39 -7.27 0.05
N LYS A 261 -25.04 -6.73 1.09
CA LYS A 261 -25.05 -5.30 1.41
C LYS A 261 -23.64 -4.79 1.73
N LEU A 262 -22.84 -5.55 2.50
CA LEU A 262 -21.47 -5.18 2.80
C LEU A 262 -20.62 -5.13 1.53
N ARG A 263 -20.71 -6.11 0.65
CA ARG A 263 -20.03 -6.09 -0.64
C ARG A 263 -20.43 -4.88 -1.50
N LEU A 264 -21.71 -4.56 -1.54
CA LEU A 264 -22.19 -3.36 -2.25
C LEU A 264 -21.63 -2.08 -1.62
N LYS A 265 -21.56 -2.00 -0.29
CA LYS A 265 -20.95 -0.87 0.42
C LYS A 265 -19.47 -0.72 0.07
N GLN A 266 -18.70 -1.82 0.01
CA GLN A 266 -17.30 -1.81 -0.40
C GLN A 266 -17.13 -1.26 -1.82
N GLN A 267 -17.94 -1.71 -2.77
CA GLN A 267 -17.90 -1.26 -4.16
C GLN A 267 -18.27 0.22 -4.30
N TYR A 268 -19.31 0.65 -3.59
CA TYR A 268 -19.72 2.05 -3.57
C TYR A 268 -18.64 2.94 -2.96
N PHE A 269 -18.11 2.57 -1.80
CA PHE A 269 -17.01 3.25 -1.12
C PHE A 269 -15.83 3.49 -2.05
N PHE A 270 -15.32 2.43 -2.60
CA PHE A 270 -14.16 2.43 -3.48
C PHE A 270 -14.38 3.28 -4.75
N SER A 271 -15.53 3.10 -5.40
CA SER A 271 -15.84 3.82 -6.65
C SER A 271 -16.02 5.31 -6.40
N CYS A 272 -16.77 5.70 -5.36
CA CYS A 272 -16.98 7.10 -5.02
C CYS A 272 -15.68 7.80 -4.62
N ALA A 273 -14.86 7.19 -3.75
CA ALA A 273 -13.59 7.74 -3.33
C ALA A 273 -12.65 7.96 -4.53
N SER A 274 -12.49 6.93 -5.35
CA SER A 274 -11.57 6.97 -6.50
C SER A 274 -12.02 7.99 -7.55
N LEU A 275 -13.30 8.02 -7.92
CA LEU A 275 -13.81 8.96 -8.91
C LEU A 275 -13.73 10.40 -8.40
N THR A 276 -14.04 10.65 -7.14
CA THR A 276 -13.93 11.98 -6.53
C THR A 276 -12.48 12.47 -6.58
N ASP A 277 -11.52 11.63 -6.23
CA ASP A 277 -10.11 11.97 -6.26
C ASP A 277 -9.59 12.25 -7.68
N ILE A 278 -9.94 11.40 -8.64
CA ILE A 278 -9.57 11.57 -10.06
C ILE A 278 -10.11 12.89 -10.62
N ILE A 279 -11.38 13.22 -10.33
CA ILE A 279 -12.02 14.45 -10.78
C ILE A 279 -11.38 15.67 -10.11
N ARG A 280 -11.24 15.65 -8.78
CA ARG A 280 -10.62 16.72 -7.99
C ARG A 280 -9.20 17.05 -8.49
N THR A 281 -8.37 16.03 -8.63
CA THR A 281 -7.00 16.19 -9.11
C THR A 281 -6.96 16.78 -10.53
N ARG A 282 -7.92 16.45 -11.37
CA ARG A 282 -7.99 16.98 -12.74
C ARG A 282 -8.44 18.43 -12.78
N ILE A 283 -9.41 18.81 -11.96
CA ILE A 283 -9.92 20.19 -11.86
C ILE A 283 -8.80 21.09 -11.34
N SER A 284 -8.15 20.76 -10.22
CA SER A 284 -7.03 21.54 -9.66
C SER A 284 -5.91 21.77 -10.68
N PHE A 285 -5.57 20.74 -11.45
CA PHE A 285 -4.54 20.89 -12.50
C PHE A 285 -4.97 21.90 -13.59
N TRP A 286 -6.25 21.94 -13.99
CA TRP A 286 -6.72 22.90 -14.98
C TRP A 286 -6.79 24.34 -14.45
N GLU A 287 -7.15 24.52 -13.18
CA GLU A 287 -7.15 25.83 -12.53
C GLU A 287 -5.74 26.41 -12.47
N ASP A 288 -4.77 25.63 -12.00
CA ASP A 288 -3.34 26.03 -11.94
C ASP A 288 -2.76 26.34 -13.33
N TYR A 289 -3.20 25.62 -14.37
CA TYR A 289 -2.76 25.84 -15.75
C TYR A 289 -3.34 27.11 -16.37
N GLN A 290 -4.51 27.58 -15.94
CA GLN A 290 -5.12 28.81 -16.45
C GLN A 290 -4.56 30.07 -15.77
N GLU A 291 -3.98 29.94 -14.58
CA GLU A 291 -3.36 31.05 -13.85
C GLU A 291 -1.91 31.34 -14.26
N GLN A 292 -1.28 30.49 -15.06
CA GLN A 292 0.06 30.65 -15.64
C GLN A 292 -0.01 31.25 -17.04
#